data_8639e80446692fc13245caffe401fee5
#
_entry.id   8639e80446692fc13245caffe401fee5
#
_cell.length_a   1.000
_cell.length_b   1.000
_cell.length_c   1.000
_cell.angle_alpha   90.00
_cell.angle_beta   90.00
_cell.angle_gamma   90.00
#
_symmetry.space_group_name_H-M   'P 1'
#
loop_
_entity.id
_entity.type
_entity.pdbx_description
1 polymer ?
#
loop_
_entity_poly.entity_id
_entity_poly.type
_entity_poly.pdbx_seq_one_letter_code
_entity_poly.pdbx_strand_id
1 'polypeptide(L)'
;MKFYTMGDSHSGVFSKSKYFTKQFWLGGLTMNRIGREIIDFKSIDACPIEPVHYSIPNDGIILVSFGEIDVRNHIHKQVELGRDINEICNTLVANYIRCIIYNRELNGYNIAILAINPPRRNDDPSIEMKGNDDQRKSYQVLLNLYLYHYCKDNSLYFLDLTSYYSDKDGFLDKNKRDDTVHLVFSDYMEESIEKMLDHFKNK
;
A
#
# COMPACT_ATOMS: atom_id res chain seq x y z
N MET A 1 18.85 -10.39 -5.97
CA MET A 1 18.51 -9.09 -5.37
C MET A 1 17.48 -9.33 -4.28
N LYS A 2 17.44 -8.54 -3.25
CA LYS A 2 16.50 -8.66 -2.13
C LYS A 2 15.76 -7.34 -1.92
N PHE A 3 14.62 -7.37 -1.21
CA PHE A 3 13.81 -6.19 -0.98
C PHE A 3 13.38 -6.05 0.48
N TYR A 4 12.95 -4.85 0.82
CA TYR A 4 12.36 -4.47 2.09
C TYR A 4 10.88 -4.15 1.88
N THR A 5 10.06 -4.29 2.91
CA THR A 5 8.69 -3.79 2.88
C THR A 5 8.52 -2.67 3.90
N MET A 6 7.72 -1.68 3.56
CA MET A 6 7.35 -0.57 4.44
C MET A 6 5.86 -0.32 4.36
N GLY A 7 5.19 -0.29 5.49
CA GLY A 7 3.76 -0.09 5.45
C GLY A 7 3.01 -0.41 6.73
N ASP A 8 1.69 -0.50 6.59
CA ASP A 8 0.80 -1.00 7.61
C ASP A 8 0.91 -2.53 7.74
N SER A 9 -0.04 -3.17 8.41
CA SER A 9 -0.03 -4.62 8.64
C SER A 9 -0.01 -5.48 7.36
N HIS A 10 -0.50 -4.93 6.22
CA HIS A 10 -0.50 -5.64 4.94
C HIS A 10 0.89 -5.87 4.37
N SER A 11 1.87 -5.05 4.76
CA SER A 11 3.27 -5.24 4.35
C SER A 11 3.91 -6.52 4.90
N GLY A 12 3.32 -7.12 5.94
CA GLY A 12 3.84 -8.31 6.62
C GLY A 12 3.76 -9.61 5.83
N VAL A 13 2.79 -9.72 4.92
CA VAL A 13 2.60 -10.94 4.11
C VAL A 13 3.84 -11.32 3.31
N PHE A 14 4.60 -10.34 2.88
CA PHE A 14 5.81 -10.51 2.06
C PHE A 14 6.99 -11.12 2.82
N SER A 15 6.91 -11.24 4.15
CA SER A 15 7.96 -11.88 4.97
C SER A 15 8.21 -13.35 4.64
N LYS A 16 7.27 -14.00 3.95
CA LYS A 16 7.38 -15.38 3.49
C LYS A 16 8.15 -15.54 2.16
N SER A 17 8.44 -14.44 1.46
CA SER A 17 9.20 -14.49 0.21
C SER A 17 10.67 -14.81 0.47
N LYS A 18 11.27 -15.68 -0.38
CA LYS A 18 12.72 -15.98 -0.35
C LYS A 18 13.62 -14.78 -0.63
N TYR A 19 13.07 -13.70 -1.19
CA TYR A 19 13.75 -12.44 -1.50
C TYR A 19 13.62 -11.38 -0.43
N PHE A 20 12.77 -11.62 0.57
CA PHE A 20 12.50 -10.67 1.65
C PHE A 20 13.73 -10.48 2.56
N THR A 21 13.94 -9.25 3.00
CA THR A 21 15.02 -8.90 3.93
C THR A 21 14.46 -8.50 5.29
N LYS A 22 13.59 -7.47 5.31
CA LYS A 22 13.04 -6.92 6.56
C LYS A 22 11.77 -6.13 6.27
N GLN A 23 10.82 -6.20 7.20
CA GLN A 23 9.64 -5.36 7.25
C GLN A 23 9.90 -4.14 8.15
N PHE A 24 9.48 -2.98 7.68
CA PHE A 24 9.35 -1.76 8.47
C PHE A 24 7.86 -1.51 8.69
N TRP A 25 7.36 -2.03 9.81
CA TRP A 25 5.97 -1.87 10.17
C TRP A 25 5.72 -0.51 10.82
N LEU A 26 4.83 0.28 10.24
CA LEU A 26 4.53 1.64 10.66
C LEU A 26 3.17 1.75 11.39
N GLY A 27 2.68 0.64 11.94
CA GLY A 27 1.41 0.61 12.67
C GLY A 27 0.22 1.02 11.80
N GLY A 28 -0.68 1.80 12.36
CA GLY A 28 -1.85 2.35 11.67
C GLY A 28 -1.58 3.61 10.86
N LEU A 29 -0.36 3.81 10.37
CA LEU A 29 -0.04 4.96 9.52
C LEU A 29 -0.82 4.88 8.20
N THR A 30 -1.42 6.00 7.80
CA THR A 30 -2.26 6.06 6.61
C THR A 30 -1.56 6.74 5.45
N MET A 31 -2.00 6.46 4.23
CA MET A 31 -1.56 7.16 3.02
C MET A 31 -1.72 8.68 3.17
N ASN A 32 -2.85 9.12 3.76
CA ASN A 32 -3.12 10.53 4.03
C ASN A 32 -2.06 11.17 4.92
N ARG A 33 -1.68 10.51 6.01
CA ARG A 33 -0.70 11.06 6.96
C ARG A 33 0.68 11.16 6.32
N ILE A 34 1.12 10.11 5.63
CA ILE A 34 2.41 10.07 4.92
C ILE A 34 2.52 11.22 3.93
N GLY A 35 1.49 11.42 3.10
CA GLY A 35 1.49 12.46 2.09
C GLY A 35 1.44 13.88 2.67
N ARG A 36 0.72 14.08 3.77
CA ARG A 36 0.58 15.38 4.41
C ARG A 36 1.85 15.84 5.13
N GLU A 37 2.53 14.92 5.82
CA GLU A 37 3.67 15.21 6.67
C GLU A 37 5.01 15.09 5.94
N ILE A 38 5.03 14.53 4.72
CA ILE A 38 6.26 14.22 3.93
C ILE A 38 7.30 13.51 4.80
N ILE A 39 6.97 12.28 5.17
CA ILE A 39 7.77 11.49 6.11
C ILE A 39 9.06 11.02 5.45
N ASP A 40 10.21 11.27 6.09
CA ASP A 40 11.50 10.66 5.70
C ASP A 40 11.53 9.19 6.15
N PHE A 41 11.76 8.27 5.21
CA PHE A 41 11.80 6.84 5.47
C PHE A 41 13.03 6.37 6.27
N LYS A 42 14.06 7.20 6.41
CA LYS A 42 15.22 6.90 7.28
C LYS A 42 15.00 7.30 8.74
N SER A 43 14.19 8.31 8.98
CA SER A 43 14.02 8.92 10.30
C SER A 43 12.55 8.95 10.73
N ILE A 44 11.86 7.80 10.63
CA ILE A 44 10.45 7.75 11.02
C ILE A 44 10.33 7.78 12.55
N ASP A 45 10.24 8.96 13.12
CA ASP A 45 9.83 9.19 14.52
C ASP A 45 8.33 8.90 14.74
N ALA A 46 7.61 8.51 13.68
CA ALA A 46 6.17 8.39 13.66
C ALA A 46 5.65 7.00 14.09
N CYS A 47 6.52 6.06 14.46
CA CYS A 47 6.06 4.84 15.12
C CYS A 47 5.65 5.21 16.55
N PRO A 48 4.38 5.06 16.95
CA PRO A 48 3.93 5.43 18.31
C PRO A 48 4.51 4.53 19.40
N ILE A 49 5.29 3.50 19.05
CA ILE A 49 5.78 2.50 20.00
C ILE A 49 7.29 2.64 20.24
N GLU A 50 8.11 2.99 19.25
CA GLU A 50 9.54 3.29 19.42
C GLU A 50 10.07 4.10 18.22
N PRO A 51 10.93 5.12 18.41
CA PRO A 51 11.64 5.74 17.32
C PRO A 51 12.64 4.74 16.75
N VAL A 52 12.42 4.29 15.51
CA VAL A 52 13.29 3.31 14.86
C VAL A 52 14.04 3.98 13.73
N HIS A 53 15.37 4.08 13.87
CA HIS A 53 16.22 4.43 12.73
C HIS A 53 16.36 3.22 11.80
N TYR A 54 15.90 3.37 10.56
CA TYR A 54 15.95 2.31 9.57
C TYR A 54 17.23 2.39 8.75
N SER A 55 18.05 1.34 8.85
CA SER A 55 19.23 1.19 8.00
C SER A 55 18.84 0.43 6.72
N ILE A 56 18.33 1.14 5.72
CA ILE A 56 18.10 0.61 4.38
C ILE A 56 19.27 1.07 3.51
N PRO A 57 19.95 0.17 2.76
CA PRO A 57 20.95 0.56 1.78
C PRO A 57 20.38 1.54 0.75
N ASN A 58 21.19 2.50 0.31
CA ASN A 58 20.72 3.53 -0.63
C ASN A 58 20.22 2.95 -1.98
N ASP A 59 20.73 1.77 -2.40
CA ASP A 59 20.31 1.02 -3.58
C ASP A 59 19.21 -0.02 -3.27
N GLY A 60 18.70 -0.03 -2.02
CA GLY A 60 17.69 -0.98 -1.57
C GLY A 60 16.36 -0.82 -2.31
N ILE A 61 15.70 -1.93 -2.58
CA ILE A 61 14.33 -1.93 -3.11
C ILE A 61 13.36 -1.92 -1.93
N ILE A 62 12.46 -0.95 -1.92
CA ILE A 62 11.40 -0.85 -0.91
C ILE A 62 10.04 -1.03 -1.58
N LEU A 63 9.29 -2.06 -1.18
CA LEU A 63 7.88 -2.22 -1.54
C LEU A 63 7.04 -1.52 -0.47
N VAL A 64 6.34 -0.46 -0.86
CA VAL A 64 5.54 0.37 0.04
C VAL A 64 4.07 -0.01 -0.06
N SER A 65 3.43 -0.26 1.09
CA SER A 65 2.05 -0.74 1.22
C SER A 65 1.25 0.12 2.18
N PHE A 66 0.39 0.99 1.65
CA PHE A 66 -0.55 1.83 2.41
C PHE A 66 -1.86 2.03 1.65
N GLY A 67 -2.90 2.46 2.35
CA GLY A 67 -4.17 2.89 1.75
C GLY A 67 -5.37 2.02 2.10
N GLU A 68 -5.18 0.82 2.66
CA GLU A 68 -6.31 -0.02 3.09
C GLU A 68 -7.13 0.70 4.17
N ILE A 69 -6.47 1.28 5.16
CA ILE A 69 -7.13 2.04 6.23
C ILE A 69 -7.87 3.27 5.68
N ASP A 70 -7.31 3.92 4.65
CA ASP A 70 -7.96 5.06 3.99
C ASP A 70 -9.24 4.62 3.27
N VAL A 71 -9.22 3.49 2.54
CA VAL A 71 -10.40 2.88 1.91
C VAL A 71 -11.45 2.49 2.94
N ARG A 72 -11.01 1.81 4.00
CA ARG A 72 -11.90 1.25 5.03
C ARG A 72 -12.58 2.30 5.88
N ASN A 73 -11.92 3.44 6.14
CA ASN A 73 -12.39 4.41 7.13
C ASN A 73 -12.38 5.87 6.65
N HIS A 74 -11.27 6.34 6.05
CA HIS A 74 -11.02 7.79 5.95
C HIS A 74 -11.75 8.44 4.79
N ILE A 75 -11.80 7.79 3.62
CA ILE A 75 -12.44 8.34 2.42
C ILE A 75 -13.93 8.54 2.67
N HIS A 76 -14.60 7.54 3.24
CA HIS A 76 -16.04 7.63 3.49
C HIS A 76 -16.40 8.81 4.43
N LYS A 77 -15.60 9.07 5.46
CA LYS A 77 -15.80 10.23 6.34
C LYS A 77 -15.75 11.57 5.59
N GLN A 78 -14.91 11.67 4.55
CA GLN A 78 -14.86 12.89 3.74
C GLN A 78 -16.05 13.00 2.79
N VAL A 79 -16.50 11.85 2.24
CA VAL A 79 -17.72 11.80 1.41
C VAL A 79 -18.95 12.17 2.21
N GLU A 80 -19.09 11.73 3.47
CA GLU A 80 -20.16 12.14 4.38
C GLU A 80 -20.19 13.65 4.66
N LEU A 81 -19.03 14.32 4.55
CA LEU A 81 -18.93 15.79 4.63
C LEU A 81 -19.24 16.50 3.31
N GLY A 82 -19.73 15.79 2.30
CA GLY A 82 -20.14 16.34 1.01
C GLY A 82 -19.01 16.61 0.03
N ARG A 83 -17.78 16.10 0.27
CA ARG A 83 -16.66 16.27 -0.64
C ARG A 83 -16.75 15.30 -1.83
N ASP A 84 -16.26 15.73 -2.98
CA ASP A 84 -16.22 14.91 -4.19
C ASP A 84 -15.20 13.77 -4.05
N ILE A 85 -15.60 12.55 -4.40
CA ILE A 85 -14.78 11.37 -4.25
C ILE A 85 -13.52 11.40 -5.14
N ASN A 86 -13.63 11.94 -6.36
CA ASN A 86 -12.49 12.02 -7.28
C ASN A 86 -11.45 13.02 -6.75
N GLU A 87 -11.92 14.16 -6.21
CA GLU A 87 -11.06 15.15 -5.57
C GLU A 87 -10.33 14.55 -4.35
N ILE A 88 -11.06 13.83 -3.49
CA ILE A 88 -10.49 13.17 -2.30
C ILE A 88 -9.38 12.19 -2.73
N CYS A 89 -9.70 11.25 -3.63
CA CYS A 89 -8.79 10.20 -4.03
C CYS A 89 -7.59 10.76 -4.80
N ASN A 90 -7.80 11.69 -5.72
CA ASN A 90 -6.71 12.32 -6.47
C ASN A 90 -5.76 13.08 -5.54
N THR A 91 -6.29 13.90 -4.63
CA THR A 91 -5.48 14.67 -3.67
C THR A 91 -4.68 13.74 -2.74
N LEU A 92 -5.32 12.67 -2.26
CA LEU A 92 -4.69 11.69 -1.40
C LEU A 92 -3.49 11.03 -2.09
N VAL A 93 -3.69 10.53 -3.30
CA VAL A 93 -2.63 9.87 -4.08
C VAL A 93 -1.54 10.86 -4.49
N ALA A 94 -1.88 12.06 -4.95
CA ALA A 94 -0.90 13.08 -5.34
C ALA A 94 0.05 13.42 -4.18
N ASN A 95 -0.48 13.63 -2.98
CA ASN A 95 0.31 13.92 -1.79
C ASN A 95 1.18 12.73 -1.38
N TYR A 96 0.63 11.52 -1.42
CA TYR A 96 1.37 10.30 -1.13
C TYR A 96 2.54 10.09 -2.10
N ILE A 97 2.32 10.18 -3.39
CA ILE A 97 3.37 10.02 -4.41
C ILE A 97 4.44 11.10 -4.28
N ARG A 98 4.06 12.34 -3.92
CA ARG A 98 5.05 13.39 -3.62
C ARG A 98 6.01 12.99 -2.49
N CYS A 99 5.51 12.37 -1.43
CA CYS A 99 6.35 11.84 -0.35
C CYS A 99 7.25 10.69 -0.82
N ILE A 100 6.72 9.80 -1.66
CA ILE A 100 7.49 8.70 -2.26
C ILE A 100 8.65 9.24 -3.12
N ILE A 101 8.38 10.22 -3.98
CA ILE A 101 9.39 10.87 -4.84
C ILE A 101 10.46 11.54 -3.97
N TYR A 102 10.05 12.28 -2.94
CA TYR A 102 10.97 12.90 -1.99
C TYR A 102 11.93 11.87 -1.39
N ASN A 103 11.43 10.72 -0.94
CA ASN A 103 12.26 9.66 -0.36
C ASN A 103 13.17 8.99 -1.38
N ARG A 104 12.70 8.80 -2.62
CA ARG A 104 13.52 8.29 -3.73
C ARG A 104 14.71 9.23 -4.01
N GLU A 105 14.46 10.53 -4.09
CA GLU A 105 15.47 11.54 -4.43
C GLU A 105 16.45 11.77 -3.27
N LEU A 106 15.94 11.86 -2.05
CA LEU A 106 16.77 12.10 -0.86
C LEU A 106 17.69 10.92 -0.53
N ASN A 107 17.19 9.70 -0.69
CA ASN A 107 17.83 8.48 -0.15
C ASN A 107 18.36 7.54 -1.23
N GLY A 108 18.05 7.77 -2.51
CA GLY A 108 18.47 6.91 -3.63
C GLY A 108 17.77 5.55 -3.68
N TYR A 109 16.62 5.38 -3.00
CA TYR A 109 15.91 4.11 -2.96
C TYR A 109 15.24 3.76 -4.29
N ASN A 110 15.23 2.47 -4.62
CA ASN A 110 14.34 1.91 -5.62
C ASN A 110 12.98 1.64 -4.97
N ILE A 111 11.94 2.37 -5.34
CA ILE A 111 10.64 2.26 -4.69
C ILE A 111 9.61 1.61 -5.62
N ALA A 112 8.95 0.57 -5.12
CA ALA A 112 7.76 -0.03 -5.70
C ALA A 112 6.55 0.29 -4.82
N ILE A 113 5.40 0.53 -5.46
CA ILE A 113 4.12 0.79 -4.77
C ILE A 113 3.24 -0.44 -4.94
N LEU A 114 2.76 -0.99 -3.83
CA LEU A 114 1.74 -2.02 -3.85
C LEU A 114 0.37 -1.40 -4.11
N ALA A 115 -0.38 -1.97 -5.05
CA ALA A 115 -1.79 -1.67 -5.21
C ALA A 115 -2.55 -1.96 -3.91
N ILE A 116 -3.55 -1.15 -3.61
CA ILE A 116 -4.42 -1.37 -2.45
C ILE A 116 -5.23 -2.65 -2.71
N ASN A 117 -5.19 -3.56 -1.76
CA ASN A 117 -5.87 -4.85 -1.86
C ASN A 117 -7.38 -4.69 -2.07
N PRO A 118 -8.05 -5.69 -2.68
CA PRO A 118 -9.52 -5.72 -2.74
C PRO A 118 -10.10 -5.57 -1.33
N PRO A 119 -11.16 -4.78 -1.13
CA PRO A 119 -11.74 -4.60 0.18
C PRO A 119 -12.45 -5.87 0.64
N ARG A 120 -12.35 -6.17 1.91
CA ARG A 120 -13.16 -7.21 2.54
C ARG A 120 -14.62 -6.77 2.60
N ARG A 121 -15.56 -7.72 2.42
CA ARG A 121 -16.98 -7.50 2.75
C ARG A 121 -17.14 -7.30 4.25
N ASN A 122 -18.15 -6.53 4.64
CA ASN A 122 -18.48 -6.30 6.04
C ASN A 122 -19.20 -7.54 6.63
N ASP A 123 -18.47 -8.62 6.78
CA ASP A 123 -18.93 -9.91 7.29
C ASP A 123 -18.42 -10.20 8.72
N ASP A 124 -17.78 -9.22 9.38
CA ASP A 124 -17.23 -9.33 10.72
C ASP A 124 -17.38 -8.00 11.48
N PRO A 125 -18.28 -7.94 12.47
CA PRO A 125 -18.53 -6.71 13.23
C PRO A 125 -17.37 -6.26 14.12
N SER A 126 -16.35 -7.09 14.34
CA SER A 126 -15.16 -6.72 15.11
C SER A 126 -14.22 -5.80 14.34
N ILE A 127 -14.37 -5.72 13.01
CA ILE A 127 -13.55 -4.87 12.15
C ILE A 127 -14.34 -3.60 11.81
N GLU A 128 -13.88 -2.47 12.33
CA GLU A 128 -14.51 -1.18 12.03
C GLU A 128 -14.36 -0.84 10.54
N MET A 129 -15.49 -0.63 9.88
CA MET A 129 -15.58 -0.24 8.48
C MET A 129 -16.62 0.87 8.30
N LYS A 130 -16.31 1.87 7.49
CA LYS A 130 -17.23 2.97 7.13
C LYS A 130 -17.73 2.81 5.69
N GLY A 131 -18.96 3.26 5.46
CA GLY A 131 -19.64 3.04 4.19
C GLY A 131 -20.06 1.58 3.97
N ASN A 132 -20.81 1.35 2.91
CA ASN A 132 -21.19 0.00 2.50
C ASN A 132 -20.08 -0.67 1.64
N ASP A 133 -20.26 -1.94 1.32
CA ASP A 133 -19.28 -2.74 0.58
C ASP A 133 -18.99 -2.13 -0.81
N ASP A 134 -20.01 -1.76 -1.57
CA ASP A 134 -19.86 -1.21 -2.92
C ASP A 134 -19.14 0.16 -2.89
N GLN A 135 -19.40 0.98 -1.88
CA GLN A 135 -18.68 2.24 -1.68
C GLN A 135 -17.18 1.98 -1.45
N ARG A 136 -16.82 1.07 -0.55
CA ARG A 136 -15.40 0.76 -0.29
C ARG A 136 -14.71 0.18 -1.51
N LYS A 137 -15.40 -0.68 -2.27
CA LYS A 137 -14.91 -1.19 -3.56
C LYS A 137 -14.67 -0.06 -4.55
N SER A 138 -15.61 0.87 -4.68
CA SER A 138 -15.44 2.04 -5.55
C SER A 138 -14.25 2.91 -5.14
N TYR A 139 -14.03 3.11 -3.84
CA TYR A 139 -12.88 3.87 -3.32
C TYR A 139 -11.55 3.18 -3.65
N GLN A 140 -11.47 1.87 -3.45
CA GLN A 140 -10.28 1.09 -3.76
C GLN A 140 -9.95 1.11 -5.25
N VAL A 141 -10.94 0.90 -6.12
CA VAL A 141 -10.76 0.93 -7.58
C VAL A 141 -10.25 2.31 -8.02
N LEU A 142 -10.86 3.37 -7.51
CA LEU A 142 -10.49 4.74 -7.88
C LEU A 142 -9.09 5.12 -7.37
N LEU A 143 -8.75 4.75 -6.14
CA LEU A 143 -7.40 4.97 -5.61
C LEU A 143 -6.35 4.22 -6.43
N ASN A 144 -6.58 2.95 -6.77
CA ASN A 144 -5.64 2.17 -7.56
C ASN A 144 -5.50 2.73 -8.99
N LEU A 145 -6.57 3.27 -9.58
CA LEU A 145 -6.51 3.95 -10.86
C LEU A 145 -5.58 5.18 -10.78
N TYR A 146 -5.75 6.03 -9.77
CA TYR A 146 -4.87 7.19 -9.59
C TYR A 146 -3.43 6.74 -9.26
N LEU A 147 -3.24 5.75 -8.38
CA LEU A 147 -1.90 5.21 -8.08
C LEU A 147 -1.19 4.72 -9.34
N TYR A 148 -1.88 3.95 -10.18
CA TYR A 148 -1.33 3.47 -11.45
C TYR A 148 -0.85 4.62 -12.35
N HIS A 149 -1.69 5.65 -12.56
CA HIS A 149 -1.34 6.79 -13.39
C HIS A 149 -0.16 7.57 -12.81
N TYR A 150 -0.21 7.92 -11.53
CA TYR A 150 0.89 8.64 -10.88
C TYR A 150 2.21 7.83 -10.85
N CYS A 151 2.14 6.52 -10.66
CA CYS A 151 3.32 5.66 -10.73
C CYS A 151 3.93 5.66 -12.14
N LYS A 152 3.09 5.51 -13.17
CA LYS A 152 3.50 5.56 -14.58
C LYS A 152 4.17 6.90 -14.92
N ASP A 153 3.56 8.03 -14.57
CA ASP A 153 4.05 9.37 -14.88
C ASP A 153 5.38 9.69 -14.17
N ASN A 154 5.63 9.06 -13.02
CA ASN A 154 6.84 9.26 -12.23
C ASN A 154 7.86 8.12 -12.31
N SER A 155 7.69 7.18 -13.25
CA SER A 155 8.58 6.02 -13.44
C SER A 155 8.79 5.18 -12.16
N LEU A 156 7.73 5.05 -11.34
CA LEU A 156 7.66 4.16 -10.18
C LEU A 156 7.12 2.79 -10.61
N TYR A 157 7.58 1.73 -9.96
CA TYR A 157 7.02 0.41 -10.19
C TYR A 157 5.70 0.25 -9.43
N PHE A 158 4.64 -0.15 -10.13
CA PHE A 158 3.33 -0.44 -9.54
C PHE A 158 3.11 -1.95 -9.53
N LEU A 159 3.07 -2.55 -8.35
CA LEU A 159 2.82 -3.97 -8.14
C LEU A 159 1.33 -4.18 -7.89
N ASP A 160 0.62 -4.70 -8.88
CA ASP A 160 -0.81 -4.96 -8.78
C ASP A 160 -1.08 -6.47 -8.60
N LEU A 161 -1.63 -6.83 -7.46
CA LEU A 161 -2.04 -8.18 -7.10
C LEU A 161 -3.57 -8.33 -7.04
N THR A 162 -4.33 -7.26 -7.34
CA THR A 162 -5.77 -7.20 -7.07
C THR A 162 -6.57 -8.25 -7.84
N SER A 163 -6.25 -8.49 -9.10
CA SER A 163 -6.97 -9.47 -9.93
C SER A 163 -6.89 -10.90 -9.38
N TYR A 164 -5.73 -11.28 -8.81
CA TYR A 164 -5.57 -12.61 -8.21
C TYR A 164 -6.31 -12.74 -6.89
N TYR A 165 -6.28 -11.71 -6.05
CA TYR A 165 -6.86 -11.74 -4.71
C TYR A 165 -8.35 -11.38 -4.66
N SER A 166 -8.94 -10.95 -5.77
CA SER A 166 -10.39 -10.68 -5.86
C SER A 166 -11.20 -11.96 -6.06
N ASP A 167 -12.39 -11.97 -5.47
CA ASP A 167 -13.47 -12.85 -5.89
C ASP A 167 -14.10 -12.36 -7.22
N LYS A 168 -15.10 -13.09 -7.73
CA LYS A 168 -15.81 -12.73 -8.97
C LYS A 168 -16.52 -11.37 -8.92
N ASP A 169 -16.80 -10.87 -7.74
CA ASP A 169 -17.50 -9.61 -7.52
C ASP A 169 -16.51 -8.44 -7.21
N GLY A 170 -15.19 -8.72 -7.17
CA GLY A 170 -14.12 -7.74 -6.94
C GLY A 170 -13.84 -7.43 -5.47
N PHE A 171 -14.29 -8.29 -4.56
CA PHE A 171 -13.94 -8.23 -3.14
C PHE A 171 -12.83 -9.22 -2.80
N LEU A 172 -12.20 -9.04 -1.65
CA LEU A 172 -11.15 -9.93 -1.17
C LEU A 172 -11.70 -11.37 -1.01
N ASP A 173 -11.11 -12.29 -1.78
CA ASP A 173 -11.51 -13.71 -1.79
C ASP A 173 -11.22 -14.33 -0.42
N LYS A 174 -12.25 -14.96 0.17
CA LYS A 174 -12.19 -15.62 1.48
C LYS A 174 -11.12 -16.71 1.55
N ASN A 175 -10.81 -17.37 0.44
CA ASN A 175 -9.80 -18.43 0.38
C ASN A 175 -8.37 -17.90 0.23
N LYS A 176 -8.20 -16.58 0.03
CA LYS A 176 -6.91 -15.93 -0.22
C LYS A 176 -6.54 -14.90 0.84
N ARG A 177 -7.28 -14.89 1.94
CA ARG A 177 -7.03 -14.04 3.10
C ARG A 177 -6.91 -14.87 4.38
N ASP A 178 -6.31 -14.28 5.41
CA ASP A 178 -6.46 -14.77 6.77
C ASP A 178 -7.89 -14.49 7.32
N ASP A 179 -8.12 -14.75 8.58
CA ASP A 179 -9.42 -14.47 9.22
C ASP A 179 -9.76 -12.97 9.31
N THR A 180 -8.81 -12.11 8.97
CA THR A 180 -8.97 -10.65 9.02
C THR A 180 -9.05 -10.03 7.62
N VAL A 181 -8.23 -9.04 7.34
CA VAL A 181 -8.15 -8.30 6.06
C VAL A 181 -6.85 -8.57 5.29
N HIS A 182 -5.96 -9.41 5.82
CA HIS A 182 -4.64 -9.61 5.24
C HIS A 182 -4.64 -10.72 4.19
N LEU A 183 -3.83 -10.53 3.15
CA LEU A 183 -3.60 -11.53 2.11
C LEU A 183 -2.85 -12.75 2.68
N VAL A 184 -3.11 -13.91 2.12
CA VAL A 184 -2.27 -15.10 2.32
C VAL A 184 -1.20 -15.14 1.23
N PHE A 185 0.04 -15.42 1.62
CA PHE A 185 1.16 -15.56 0.68
C PHE A 185 0.92 -16.70 -0.31
N SER A 186 1.24 -16.48 -1.58
CA SER A 186 0.99 -17.43 -2.67
C SER A 186 2.15 -17.44 -3.68
N ASP A 187 2.21 -18.49 -4.51
CA ASP A 187 3.16 -18.59 -5.61
C ASP A 187 2.98 -17.42 -6.61
N TYR A 188 1.75 -17.00 -6.85
CA TYR A 188 1.47 -15.82 -7.69
C TYR A 188 2.13 -14.54 -7.14
N MET A 189 2.09 -14.35 -5.81
CA MET A 189 2.75 -13.23 -5.16
C MET A 189 4.27 -13.32 -5.32
N GLU A 190 4.84 -14.53 -5.16
CA GLU A 190 6.29 -14.75 -5.33
C GLU A 190 6.74 -14.46 -6.77
N GLU A 191 6.01 -14.95 -7.77
CA GLU A 191 6.29 -14.65 -9.19
C GLU A 191 6.20 -13.16 -9.49
N SER A 192 5.24 -12.46 -8.87
CA SER A 192 5.08 -11.02 -9.04
C SER A 192 6.23 -10.23 -8.41
N ILE A 193 6.74 -10.70 -7.27
CA ILE A 193 7.96 -10.17 -6.65
C ILE A 193 9.18 -10.40 -7.56
N GLU A 194 9.32 -11.57 -8.15
CA GLU A 194 10.41 -11.85 -9.10
C GLU A 194 10.41 -10.86 -10.27
N LYS A 195 9.25 -10.62 -10.88
CA LYS A 195 9.11 -9.63 -11.97
C LYS A 195 9.48 -8.21 -11.52
N MET A 196 9.08 -7.82 -10.31
CA MET A 196 9.47 -6.54 -9.73
C MET A 196 10.99 -6.44 -9.57
N LEU A 197 11.64 -7.46 -9.02
CA LEU A 197 13.09 -7.48 -8.82
C LEU A 197 13.85 -7.45 -10.15
N ASP A 198 13.37 -8.15 -11.17
CA ASP A 198 13.98 -8.16 -12.50
C ASP A 198 13.84 -6.80 -13.19
N HIS A 199 12.73 -6.07 -12.98
CA HIS A 199 12.61 -4.69 -13.45
C HIS A 199 13.71 -3.78 -12.89
N PHE A 200 14.03 -3.89 -11.60
CA PHE A 200 15.07 -3.06 -10.97
C PHE A 200 16.50 -3.53 -11.28
N LYS A 201 16.71 -4.78 -11.67
CA LYS A 201 18.04 -5.25 -12.14
C LYS A 201 18.42 -4.69 -13.52
N ASN A 202 17.40 -4.40 -14.34
CA ASN A 202 17.58 -4.01 -15.74
C ASN A 202 17.50 -2.47 -15.94
N LYS A 203 17.41 -1.70 -14.87
CA LYS A 203 17.51 -0.23 -14.85
C LYS A 203 18.95 0.22 -14.56
#